data_9a91999205a06f48ea0e12a0aea81456
#
_entry.id   9a91999205a06f48ea0e12a0aea81456
#
_cell.length_a   1.000
_cell.length_b   1.000
_cell.length_c   1.000
_cell.angle_alpha   90.00
_cell.angle_beta   90.00
_cell.angle_gamma   90.00
#
_symmetry.space_group_name_H-M   'P 1'
#
loop_
_entity.id
_entity.type
_entity.pdbx_description
1 polymer ?
#
loop_
_entity_poly.entity_id
_entity_poly.type
_entity_poly.pdbx_seq_one_letter_code
_entity_poly.pdbx_strand_id
1 'polypeptide(L)'
;MLGIIAVSVSSCNDYIEEESKSFVPADETYKTASGFQLLVNSNYAWLKGIYGGNPWLFESGTDLYAEGRTPEPAGLSQYTLLIPSSDNVADLYNSCYQQIQAVNKTVYYSTITEQTPNLNALVGEARYLRANAYFLLVQTYGGVPIVLDNITTPVLSFNRDTAEEVYKQIITDLEASLASVGTGAYATTGRVNKRAVNDLLAKVYLTRGYETFASPDDFTKAAAYADAAIAGQALNIPFDQLFTATTTGNNDLNAETIFSVQYDKASTSTDPTKLGNNQFYYFSSYLGGAETGAPLRSYNLCPTGFALGLYEKGDKRWDATFMTEILEGPETTNGNTKTVLYYPYYRSVNKAALKVRHFYEPKWFTPADKTAWMTANASRLAATFVYHPWGEYSAEHTLIKNLDAYTIPVKKFDDPDPTTPSSTGPVSTRDIILSRLGETYLVAAEAYLKAGQPSIGLDRLNEVRRRAGVANVTVAQFNIDYILDERARELLGEYKRWFDLKRTGTLVARASAHNYKIKEANFVGVDGKLKILRPIPQTVLDLNQNKDFPQNPGY
;
A
#
# COMPACT_ATOMS: atom_id res chain seq x y z
N MET A 1 -17.69 7.45 -85.96
CA MET A 1 -17.75 8.36 -84.79
C MET A 1 -18.22 7.56 -83.58
N LEU A 2 -17.32 7.17 -82.74
CA LEU A 2 -17.61 6.55 -81.44
C LEU A 2 -17.64 7.65 -80.39
N GLY A 3 -18.81 7.85 -79.80
CA GLY A 3 -18.94 8.78 -78.67
C GLY A 3 -18.60 8.07 -77.36
N ILE A 4 -17.57 8.58 -76.65
CA ILE A 4 -17.22 8.13 -75.29
C ILE A 4 -18.10 8.92 -74.31
N ILE A 5 -18.99 8.23 -73.59
CA ILE A 5 -19.74 8.79 -72.47
C ILE A 5 -18.86 8.66 -71.22
N ALA A 6 -18.38 9.79 -70.72
CA ALA A 6 -17.71 9.86 -69.42
C ALA A 6 -18.76 9.89 -68.30
N VAL A 7 -18.87 8.81 -67.54
CA VAL A 7 -19.68 8.76 -66.32
C VAL A 7 -18.82 9.34 -65.20
N SER A 8 -19.16 10.53 -64.68
CA SER A 8 -18.60 11.12 -63.48
C SER A 8 -19.17 10.40 -62.27
N VAL A 9 -18.35 9.62 -61.55
CA VAL A 9 -18.69 9.04 -60.27
C VAL A 9 -18.41 10.12 -59.21
N SER A 10 -19.44 10.84 -58.80
CA SER A 10 -19.37 11.66 -57.59
C SER A 10 -19.54 10.71 -56.42
N SER A 11 -18.45 10.42 -55.71
CA SER A 11 -18.44 9.72 -54.44
C SER A 11 -19.01 10.67 -53.38
N CYS A 12 -20.16 10.36 -52.83
CA CYS A 12 -20.70 10.99 -51.63
C CYS A 12 -19.87 10.52 -50.43
N ASN A 13 -18.95 11.29 -49.98
CA ASN A 13 -18.17 11.04 -48.74
C ASN A 13 -19.03 11.11 -47.48
N ASP A 14 -20.19 11.76 -47.52
CA ASP A 14 -21.06 11.96 -46.35
C ASP A 14 -21.94 10.74 -46.01
N TYR A 15 -21.89 9.63 -46.79
CA TYR A 15 -22.71 8.46 -46.57
C TYR A 15 -22.00 7.35 -45.74
N ILE A 16 -20.75 7.56 -45.33
CA ILE A 16 -19.93 6.56 -44.60
C ILE A 16 -19.45 7.11 -43.26
N GLU A 17 -20.00 8.18 -42.76
CA GLU A 17 -19.82 8.52 -41.35
C GLU A 17 -20.78 7.66 -40.51
N GLU A 18 -20.19 6.68 -39.85
CA GLU A 18 -20.91 5.77 -38.95
C GLU A 18 -21.35 6.57 -37.69
N GLU A 19 -22.54 7.18 -37.74
CA GLU A 19 -23.19 7.73 -36.57
C GLU A 19 -23.59 6.58 -35.64
N SER A 20 -22.76 6.32 -34.62
CA SER A 20 -23.12 5.39 -33.55
C SER A 20 -24.34 5.90 -32.79
N LYS A 21 -25.55 5.43 -33.11
CA LYS A 21 -26.79 5.85 -32.44
C LYS A 21 -26.92 5.34 -31.00
N SER A 22 -26.00 4.52 -30.52
CA SER A 22 -26.00 3.91 -29.18
C SER A 22 -24.78 4.26 -28.34
N PHE A 23 -23.82 5.01 -28.88
CA PHE A 23 -22.58 5.37 -28.18
C PHE A 23 -22.27 6.84 -28.40
N VAL A 24 -22.27 7.64 -27.34
CA VAL A 24 -21.75 9.00 -27.41
C VAL A 24 -20.22 8.88 -27.51
N PRO A 25 -19.57 9.43 -28.56
CA PRO A 25 -18.12 9.41 -28.65
C PRO A 25 -17.45 9.98 -27.40
N ALA A 26 -16.35 9.38 -26.97
CA ALA A 26 -15.63 9.82 -25.78
C ALA A 26 -15.27 11.31 -25.86
N ASP A 27 -14.92 11.79 -27.05
CA ASP A 27 -14.60 13.19 -27.32
C ASP A 27 -15.77 14.13 -27.01
N GLU A 28 -16.97 13.77 -27.39
CA GLU A 28 -18.16 14.60 -27.11
C GLU A 28 -18.52 14.56 -25.61
N THR A 29 -18.37 13.40 -24.99
CA THR A 29 -18.62 13.24 -23.55
C THR A 29 -17.69 14.11 -22.72
N TYR A 30 -16.37 14.04 -22.97
CA TYR A 30 -15.36 14.71 -22.14
C TYR A 30 -15.22 16.21 -22.41
N LYS A 31 -15.85 16.74 -23.45
CA LYS A 31 -15.96 18.19 -23.68
C LYS A 31 -16.95 18.87 -22.74
N THR A 32 -17.86 18.12 -22.13
CA THR A 32 -18.78 18.66 -21.12
C THR A 32 -18.17 18.66 -19.71
N ALA A 33 -18.59 19.60 -18.86
CA ALA A 33 -18.13 19.66 -17.46
C ALA A 33 -18.41 18.36 -16.68
N SER A 34 -19.59 17.77 -16.88
CA SER A 34 -19.99 16.52 -16.22
C SER A 34 -19.17 15.33 -16.73
N GLY A 35 -18.96 15.24 -18.03
CA GLY A 35 -18.13 14.18 -18.62
C GLY A 35 -16.66 14.31 -18.23
N PHE A 36 -16.11 15.52 -18.13
CA PHE A 36 -14.78 15.75 -17.61
C PHE A 36 -14.64 15.32 -16.14
N GLN A 37 -15.65 15.63 -15.32
CA GLN A 37 -15.69 15.16 -13.92
C GLN A 37 -15.65 13.63 -13.83
N LEU A 38 -16.37 12.91 -14.70
CA LEU A 38 -16.33 11.44 -14.76
C LEU A 38 -14.95 10.93 -15.19
N LEU A 39 -14.29 11.62 -16.13
CA LEU A 39 -12.92 11.28 -16.55
C LEU A 39 -11.94 11.41 -15.37
N VAL A 40 -12.03 12.50 -14.60
CA VAL A 40 -11.20 12.68 -13.38
C VAL A 40 -11.51 11.61 -12.34
N ASN A 41 -12.77 11.27 -12.12
CA ASN A 41 -13.16 10.20 -11.20
C ASN A 41 -12.58 8.83 -11.62
N SER A 42 -12.53 8.56 -12.93
CA SER A 42 -11.92 7.33 -13.44
C SER A 42 -10.43 7.22 -13.12
N ASN A 43 -9.71 8.33 -12.96
CA ASN A 43 -8.31 8.31 -12.56
C ASN A 43 -8.10 7.74 -11.15
N TYR A 44 -9.03 7.97 -10.21
CA TYR A 44 -8.96 7.34 -8.89
C TYR A 44 -9.18 5.83 -8.94
N ALA A 45 -9.99 5.35 -9.89
CA ALA A 45 -10.24 3.91 -10.03
C ALA A 45 -8.98 3.12 -10.41
N TRP A 46 -8.02 3.73 -11.13
CA TRP A 46 -6.75 3.08 -11.49
C TRP A 46 -5.87 2.78 -10.27
N LEU A 47 -6.03 3.47 -9.14
CA LEU A 47 -5.34 3.14 -7.90
C LEU A 47 -5.61 1.71 -7.44
N LYS A 48 -6.80 1.16 -7.73
CA LYS A 48 -7.15 -0.23 -7.42
C LYS A 48 -6.23 -1.22 -8.12
N GLY A 49 -5.84 -0.93 -9.37
CA GLY A 49 -4.87 -1.74 -10.11
C GLY A 49 -3.45 -1.70 -9.51
N ILE A 50 -3.07 -0.59 -8.90
CA ILE A 50 -1.74 -0.42 -8.28
C ILE A 50 -1.68 -1.09 -6.91
N TYR A 51 -2.71 -0.93 -6.06
CA TYR A 51 -2.63 -1.27 -4.64
C TYR A 51 -3.58 -2.39 -4.21
N GLY A 52 -4.64 -2.66 -4.98
CA GLY A 52 -5.71 -3.58 -4.56
C GLY A 52 -5.40 -5.07 -4.71
N GLY A 53 -4.36 -5.42 -5.45
CA GLY A 53 -3.91 -6.79 -5.67
C GLY A 53 -3.08 -7.31 -4.50
N ASN A 54 -1.86 -7.71 -4.79
CA ASN A 54 -0.93 -8.23 -3.77
C ASN A 54 0.08 -7.16 -3.32
N PRO A 55 0.58 -7.27 -2.07
CA PRO A 55 1.51 -6.30 -1.49
C PRO A 55 3.00 -6.60 -1.77
N TRP A 56 3.31 -7.51 -2.69
CA TRP A 56 4.64 -8.10 -2.81
C TRP A 56 5.76 -7.09 -3.01
N LEU A 57 5.59 -6.14 -3.93
CA LEU A 57 6.62 -5.14 -4.21
C LEU A 57 6.81 -4.12 -3.08
N PHE A 58 5.85 -4.02 -2.17
CA PHE A 58 5.88 -3.08 -1.04
C PHE A 58 6.47 -3.68 0.23
N GLU A 59 6.23 -4.99 0.48
CA GLU A 59 6.49 -5.61 1.79
C GLU A 59 7.42 -6.82 1.72
N SER A 60 7.47 -7.55 0.58
CA SER A 60 8.30 -8.76 0.47
C SER A 60 9.78 -8.43 0.39
N GLY A 61 10.59 -9.30 0.98
CA GLY A 61 12.05 -9.15 0.98
C GLY A 61 12.53 -8.10 1.97
N THR A 62 11.80 -7.87 3.06
CA THR A 62 12.13 -6.91 4.11
C THR A 62 12.46 -7.61 5.43
N ASP A 63 12.77 -6.83 6.46
CA ASP A 63 13.03 -7.30 7.81
C ASP A 63 11.75 -7.60 8.61
N LEU A 64 10.55 -7.18 8.13
CA LEU A 64 9.30 -7.31 8.88
C LEU A 64 8.50 -8.57 8.57
N TYR A 65 8.61 -9.08 7.34
CA TYR A 65 7.82 -10.22 6.90
C TYR A 65 8.67 -11.27 6.21
N ALA A 66 8.49 -12.51 6.61
CA ALA A 66 9.02 -13.68 5.91
C ALA A 66 7.86 -14.49 5.33
N GLU A 67 8.14 -15.21 4.25
CA GLU A 67 7.20 -16.21 3.77
C GLU A 67 7.11 -17.37 4.78
N GLY A 68 5.91 -17.90 4.97
CA GLY A 68 5.66 -19.07 5.80
C GLY A 68 5.94 -20.37 5.04
N ARG A 69 4.86 -21.13 4.77
CA ARG A 69 4.93 -22.49 4.22
C ARG A 69 5.40 -22.56 2.76
N THR A 70 4.97 -21.62 1.94
CA THR A 70 5.26 -21.60 0.51
C THR A 70 6.06 -20.34 0.19
N PRO A 71 7.16 -20.44 -0.56
CA PRO A 71 7.96 -19.28 -0.95
C PRO A 71 7.24 -18.52 -2.07
N GLU A 72 6.28 -17.71 -1.73
CA GLU A 72 5.56 -16.85 -2.66
C GLU A 72 5.59 -15.39 -2.18
N PRO A 73 5.95 -14.48 -3.04
CA PRO A 73 6.55 -14.65 -4.38
C PRO A 73 8.06 -14.97 -4.27
N ALA A 74 8.49 -16.12 -4.77
CA ALA A 74 9.83 -16.66 -4.55
C ALA A 74 10.98 -15.67 -4.88
N GLY A 75 10.87 -14.94 -5.97
CA GLY A 75 11.88 -13.95 -6.37
C GLY A 75 11.93 -12.76 -5.41
N LEU A 76 10.79 -12.14 -5.13
CA LEU A 76 10.70 -10.91 -4.34
C LEU A 76 10.99 -11.14 -2.85
N SER A 77 10.64 -12.31 -2.31
CA SER A 77 10.81 -12.62 -0.89
C SER A 77 12.26 -12.82 -0.48
N GLN A 78 13.08 -13.41 -1.35
CA GLN A 78 14.43 -13.84 -0.99
C GLN A 78 15.55 -13.27 -1.88
N TYR A 79 15.22 -12.59 -2.98
CA TYR A 79 16.15 -12.06 -4.01
C TYR A 79 16.92 -13.10 -4.84
N THR A 80 17.00 -14.34 -4.38
CA THR A 80 17.82 -15.39 -5.03
C THR A 80 17.36 -15.66 -6.47
N LEU A 81 16.05 -15.80 -6.68
CA LEU A 81 15.43 -16.09 -7.97
C LEU A 81 14.81 -14.84 -8.63
N LEU A 82 15.15 -13.66 -8.15
CA LEU A 82 14.60 -12.42 -8.70
C LEU A 82 15.25 -12.10 -10.04
N ILE A 83 14.46 -12.18 -11.10
CA ILE A 83 14.82 -11.89 -12.49
C ILE A 83 13.77 -10.99 -13.15
N PRO A 84 14.02 -10.39 -14.31
CA PRO A 84 13.10 -9.48 -14.99
C PRO A 84 11.73 -10.08 -15.34
N SER A 85 11.61 -11.39 -15.47
CA SER A 85 10.37 -12.12 -15.73
C SER A 85 9.74 -12.71 -14.46
N SER A 86 10.24 -12.38 -13.27
CA SER A 86 9.63 -12.85 -12.02
C SER A 86 8.20 -12.30 -11.87
N ASP A 87 7.34 -13.12 -11.28
CA ASP A 87 5.94 -12.77 -11.02
C ASP A 87 5.84 -11.44 -10.26
N ASN A 88 4.84 -10.66 -10.60
CA ASN A 88 4.51 -9.34 -10.02
C ASN A 88 5.48 -8.20 -10.36
N VAL A 89 6.65 -8.45 -10.95
CA VAL A 89 7.59 -7.38 -11.33
C VAL A 89 6.98 -6.45 -12.38
N ALA A 90 6.24 -7.00 -13.35
CA ALA A 90 5.59 -6.22 -14.40
C ALA A 90 4.30 -5.53 -13.92
N ASP A 91 3.62 -6.06 -12.91
CA ASP A 91 2.27 -5.63 -12.52
C ASP A 91 2.24 -4.18 -12.05
N LEU A 92 3.15 -3.81 -11.13
CA LEU A 92 3.25 -2.44 -10.65
C LEU A 92 3.67 -1.47 -11.78
N TYR A 93 4.63 -1.87 -12.60
CA TYR A 93 5.10 -1.07 -13.73
C TYR A 93 3.96 -0.74 -14.68
N ASN A 94 3.24 -1.77 -15.13
CA ASN A 94 2.12 -1.64 -16.06
C ASN A 94 0.97 -0.84 -15.45
N SER A 95 0.59 -1.11 -14.22
CA SER A 95 -0.50 -0.39 -13.53
C SER A 95 -0.19 1.10 -13.36
N CYS A 96 1.06 1.44 -13.02
CA CYS A 96 1.48 2.84 -12.95
C CYS A 96 1.41 3.54 -14.32
N TYR A 97 1.84 2.89 -15.40
CA TYR A 97 1.74 3.49 -16.74
C TYR A 97 0.30 3.59 -17.24
N GLN A 98 -0.58 2.66 -16.87
CA GLN A 98 -2.02 2.79 -17.14
C GLN A 98 -2.61 4.02 -16.42
N GLN A 99 -2.24 4.23 -15.15
CA GLN A 99 -2.60 5.42 -14.38
C GLN A 99 -2.08 6.70 -15.06
N ILE A 100 -0.81 6.72 -15.49
CA ILE A 100 -0.18 7.85 -16.15
C ILE A 100 -0.93 8.19 -17.44
N GLN A 101 -1.25 7.21 -18.28
CA GLN A 101 -1.99 7.43 -19.52
C GLN A 101 -3.42 7.94 -19.27
N ALA A 102 -4.10 7.44 -18.26
CA ALA A 102 -5.43 7.95 -17.87
C ALA A 102 -5.36 9.44 -17.45
N VAL A 103 -4.32 9.82 -16.72
CA VAL A 103 -4.09 11.22 -16.33
C VAL A 103 -3.70 12.08 -17.53
N ASN A 104 -2.83 11.60 -18.41
CA ASN A 104 -2.44 12.33 -19.62
C ASN A 104 -3.66 12.66 -20.48
N LYS A 105 -4.57 11.68 -20.64
CA LYS A 105 -5.86 11.88 -21.28
C LYS A 105 -6.66 12.99 -20.59
N THR A 106 -6.74 12.95 -19.26
CA THR A 106 -7.43 13.99 -18.48
C THR A 106 -6.82 15.37 -18.69
N VAL A 107 -5.49 15.49 -18.66
CA VAL A 107 -4.79 16.75 -18.92
C VAL A 107 -5.06 17.25 -20.33
N TYR A 108 -5.07 16.37 -21.33
CA TYR A 108 -5.43 16.73 -22.72
C TYR A 108 -6.85 17.29 -22.79
N TYR A 109 -7.85 16.57 -22.28
CA TYR A 109 -9.25 17.03 -22.32
C TYR A 109 -9.51 18.30 -21.52
N SER A 110 -8.69 18.62 -20.52
CA SER A 110 -8.82 19.89 -19.78
C SER A 110 -8.65 21.14 -20.65
N THR A 111 -7.98 21.00 -21.81
CA THR A 111 -7.75 22.11 -22.74
C THR A 111 -8.93 22.36 -23.68
N ILE A 112 -9.86 21.42 -23.80
CA ILE A 112 -10.98 21.47 -24.76
C ILE A 112 -12.35 21.28 -24.12
N THR A 113 -12.42 20.98 -22.81
CA THR A 113 -13.66 20.85 -22.06
C THR A 113 -14.26 22.21 -21.70
N GLU A 114 -15.52 22.23 -21.29
CA GLU A 114 -16.18 23.43 -20.72
C GLU A 114 -15.37 24.02 -19.56
N GLN A 115 -15.12 25.31 -19.62
CA GLN A 115 -14.36 26.01 -18.59
C GLN A 115 -15.24 26.27 -17.37
N THR A 116 -14.96 25.62 -16.27
CA THR A 116 -15.69 25.74 -14.99
C THR A 116 -14.77 26.27 -13.90
N PRO A 117 -15.28 26.89 -12.83
CA PRO A 117 -14.45 27.39 -11.74
C PRO A 117 -13.59 26.32 -11.02
N ASN A 118 -14.02 25.06 -11.04
CA ASN A 118 -13.33 23.96 -10.39
C ASN A 118 -12.39 23.17 -11.35
N LEU A 119 -12.33 23.53 -12.64
CA LEU A 119 -11.53 22.79 -13.63
C LEU A 119 -10.06 22.64 -13.20
N ASN A 120 -9.42 23.73 -12.76
CA ASN A 120 -8.03 23.70 -12.33
C ASN A 120 -7.82 22.77 -11.10
N ALA A 121 -8.79 22.70 -10.19
CA ALA A 121 -8.72 21.81 -9.05
C ALA A 121 -8.78 20.33 -9.50
N LEU A 122 -9.67 20.01 -10.43
CA LEU A 122 -9.80 18.67 -11.02
C LEU A 122 -8.53 18.22 -11.76
N VAL A 123 -7.91 19.12 -12.51
CA VAL A 123 -6.61 18.88 -13.17
C VAL A 123 -5.51 18.69 -12.14
N GLY A 124 -5.54 19.45 -11.04
CA GLY A 124 -4.60 19.31 -9.93
C GLY A 124 -4.69 17.93 -9.26
N GLU A 125 -5.90 17.41 -9.06
CA GLU A 125 -6.09 16.05 -8.55
C GLU A 125 -5.49 14.99 -9.50
N ALA A 126 -5.76 15.12 -10.80
CA ALA A 126 -5.20 14.21 -11.79
C ALA A 126 -3.65 14.24 -11.79
N ARG A 127 -3.04 15.43 -11.71
CA ARG A 127 -1.58 15.58 -11.63
C ARG A 127 -0.99 14.93 -10.35
N TYR A 128 -1.66 15.05 -9.22
CA TYR A 128 -1.27 14.34 -8.00
C TYR A 128 -1.20 12.82 -8.23
N LEU A 129 -2.21 12.25 -8.89
CA LEU A 129 -2.25 10.82 -9.18
C LEU A 129 -1.13 10.38 -10.12
N ARG A 130 -0.79 11.21 -11.13
CA ARG A 130 0.36 10.94 -12.01
C ARG A 130 1.69 11.01 -11.26
N ALA A 131 1.85 12.02 -10.42
CA ALA A 131 3.02 12.16 -9.56
C ALA A 131 3.20 10.96 -8.62
N ASN A 132 2.10 10.45 -8.01
CA ASN A 132 2.13 9.25 -7.18
C ASN A 132 2.58 8.02 -7.98
N ALA A 133 2.08 7.83 -9.20
CA ALA A 133 2.49 6.72 -10.05
C ALA A 133 3.98 6.80 -10.43
N TYR A 134 4.48 7.97 -10.84
CA TYR A 134 5.90 8.17 -11.11
C TYR A 134 6.76 8.00 -9.85
N PHE A 135 6.28 8.41 -8.68
CA PHE A 135 7.03 8.23 -7.44
C PHE A 135 7.19 6.75 -7.07
N LEU A 136 6.17 5.93 -7.30
CA LEU A 136 6.29 4.47 -7.16
C LEU A 136 7.29 3.89 -8.16
N LEU A 137 7.20 4.30 -9.43
CA LEU A 137 8.09 3.83 -10.48
C LEU A 137 9.55 4.15 -10.18
N VAL A 138 9.85 5.41 -9.84
CA VAL A 138 11.25 5.84 -9.61
C VAL A 138 11.86 5.19 -8.37
N GLN A 139 11.08 5.00 -7.31
CA GLN A 139 11.57 4.30 -6.13
C GLN A 139 11.82 2.80 -6.39
N THR A 140 10.97 2.18 -7.20
CA THR A 140 11.03 0.74 -7.47
C THR A 140 12.06 0.39 -8.53
N TYR A 141 12.06 1.12 -9.65
CA TYR A 141 12.82 0.77 -10.86
C TYR A 141 13.92 1.78 -11.20
N GLY A 142 14.04 2.89 -10.48
CA GLY A 142 14.97 3.97 -10.81
C GLY A 142 14.44 4.84 -11.96
N GLY A 143 15.31 5.27 -12.86
CA GLY A 143 14.89 6.02 -14.06
C GLY A 143 13.92 5.21 -14.90
N VAL A 144 12.92 5.88 -15.48
CA VAL A 144 11.87 5.30 -16.34
C VAL A 144 11.42 6.31 -17.38
N PRO A 145 10.79 5.91 -18.49
CA PRO A 145 10.29 6.85 -19.49
C PRO A 145 9.30 7.87 -18.92
N ILE A 146 9.52 9.14 -19.19
CA ILE A 146 8.57 10.21 -18.86
C ILE A 146 7.64 10.39 -20.05
N VAL A 147 6.37 10.04 -19.88
CA VAL A 147 5.32 10.11 -20.90
C VAL A 147 4.25 11.07 -20.43
N LEU A 148 4.11 12.21 -21.07
CA LEU A 148 3.17 13.27 -20.70
C LEU A 148 2.05 13.48 -21.73
N ASP A 149 2.21 12.93 -22.92
CA ASP A 149 1.24 13.06 -24.01
C ASP A 149 0.08 12.07 -23.87
N ASN A 150 -1.08 12.48 -24.37
CA ASN A 150 -2.21 11.58 -24.57
C ASN A 150 -1.93 10.72 -25.82
N ILE A 151 -1.36 9.54 -25.62
CA ILE A 151 -0.99 8.63 -26.70
C ILE A 151 -2.26 7.99 -27.27
N THR A 152 -2.53 8.25 -28.56
CA THR A 152 -3.68 7.71 -29.29
C THR A 152 -3.28 6.69 -30.37
N THR A 153 -2.00 6.58 -30.67
CA THR A 153 -1.44 5.61 -31.62
C THR A 153 -0.27 4.87 -30.96
N PRO A 154 -0.01 3.61 -31.34
CA PRO A 154 1.09 2.84 -30.75
C PRO A 154 2.46 3.55 -30.90
N VAL A 155 3.13 3.77 -29.77
CA VAL A 155 4.54 4.21 -29.72
C VAL A 155 5.37 3.00 -29.33
N LEU A 156 6.33 2.63 -30.17
CA LEU A 156 7.08 1.39 -30.03
C LEU A 156 8.51 1.59 -29.51
N SER A 157 8.93 2.85 -29.35
CA SER A 157 10.29 3.19 -28.92
C SER A 157 10.28 4.25 -27.83
N PHE A 158 10.87 3.93 -26.68
CA PHE A 158 11.01 4.84 -25.54
C PHE A 158 12.47 4.87 -25.09
N ASN A 159 12.93 6.05 -24.69
CA ASN A 159 14.17 6.19 -23.94
C ASN A 159 13.89 6.01 -22.45
N ARG A 160 14.92 5.64 -21.71
CA ARG A 160 14.89 5.59 -20.25
C ARG A 160 15.41 6.92 -19.71
N ASP A 161 14.51 7.75 -19.19
CA ASP A 161 14.90 8.98 -18.51
C ASP A 161 15.60 8.68 -17.18
N THR A 162 16.42 9.60 -16.71
CA THR A 162 17.14 9.47 -15.45
C THR A 162 16.21 9.58 -14.25
N ALA A 163 16.57 9.01 -13.11
CA ALA A 163 15.81 9.18 -11.88
C ALA A 163 15.67 10.66 -11.50
N GLU A 164 16.69 11.48 -11.72
CA GLU A 164 16.66 12.92 -11.46
C GLU A 164 15.57 13.63 -12.29
N GLU A 165 15.45 13.30 -13.57
CA GLU A 165 14.42 13.87 -14.46
C GLU A 165 13.02 13.42 -14.01
N VAL A 166 12.85 12.16 -13.61
CA VAL A 166 11.57 11.66 -13.08
C VAL A 166 11.19 12.41 -11.80
N TYR A 167 12.13 12.64 -10.86
CA TYR A 167 11.86 13.44 -9.66
C TYR A 167 11.49 14.89 -10.00
N LYS A 168 12.12 15.52 -10.99
CA LYS A 168 11.74 16.86 -11.47
C LYS A 168 10.30 16.89 -11.97
N GLN A 169 9.90 15.88 -12.75
CA GLN A 169 8.52 15.78 -13.25
C GLN A 169 7.52 15.58 -12.12
N ILE A 170 7.81 14.71 -11.15
CA ILE A 170 6.97 14.49 -9.96
C ILE A 170 6.74 15.80 -9.22
N ILE A 171 7.80 16.56 -8.94
CA ILE A 171 7.71 17.83 -8.23
C ILE A 171 6.92 18.85 -9.03
N THR A 172 7.13 18.95 -10.34
CA THR A 172 6.36 19.84 -11.22
C THR A 172 4.86 19.55 -11.15
N ASP A 173 4.46 18.28 -11.21
CA ASP A 173 3.05 17.89 -11.10
C ASP A 173 2.48 18.21 -9.71
N LEU A 174 3.24 17.96 -8.64
CA LEU A 174 2.78 18.21 -7.27
C LEU A 174 2.67 19.70 -6.95
N GLU A 175 3.60 20.54 -7.41
CA GLU A 175 3.53 21.99 -7.21
C GLU A 175 2.33 22.58 -7.96
N ALA A 176 2.08 22.13 -9.19
CA ALA A 176 0.89 22.52 -9.93
C ALA A 176 -0.41 22.03 -9.26
N SER A 177 -0.40 20.85 -8.70
CA SER A 177 -1.50 20.32 -7.88
C SER A 177 -1.74 21.17 -6.63
N LEU A 178 -0.68 21.46 -5.85
CA LEU A 178 -0.76 22.25 -4.62
C LEU A 178 -1.34 23.65 -4.85
N ALA A 179 -1.03 24.26 -6.00
CA ALA A 179 -1.56 25.56 -6.36
C ALA A 179 -3.07 25.56 -6.62
N SER A 180 -3.65 24.43 -7.03
CA SER A 180 -5.01 24.37 -7.58
C SER A 180 -6.03 23.59 -6.76
N VAL A 181 -5.61 22.55 -6.02
CA VAL A 181 -6.55 21.73 -5.22
C VAL A 181 -7.08 22.46 -3.99
N GLY A 182 -8.23 22.02 -3.51
CA GLY A 182 -8.90 22.61 -2.33
C GLY A 182 -8.28 22.19 -0.98
N THR A 183 -8.83 22.78 0.09
CA THR A 183 -8.43 22.52 1.50
C THR A 183 -9.43 21.65 2.26
N GLY A 184 -10.53 21.23 1.62
CA GLY A 184 -11.56 20.39 2.26
C GLY A 184 -10.97 19.12 2.87
N ALA A 185 -11.51 18.69 4.02
CA ALA A 185 -11.04 17.49 4.71
C ALA A 185 -11.24 16.23 3.84
N TYR A 186 -10.23 15.38 3.76
CA TYR A 186 -10.27 14.14 2.97
C TYR A 186 -11.42 13.23 3.41
N ALA A 187 -11.59 13.05 4.72
CA ALA A 187 -12.67 12.25 5.29
C ALA A 187 -14.08 12.65 4.83
N THR A 188 -14.25 13.91 4.38
CA THR A 188 -15.56 14.42 3.89
C THR A 188 -15.67 14.36 2.37
N THR A 189 -14.58 14.64 1.66
CA THR A 189 -14.59 14.80 0.20
C THR A 189 -14.18 13.53 -0.54
N GLY A 190 -13.34 12.70 0.07
CA GLY A 190 -12.70 11.57 -0.57
C GLY A 190 -11.75 11.96 -1.72
N ARG A 191 -11.36 13.23 -1.80
CA ARG A 191 -10.60 13.78 -2.94
C ARG A 191 -9.26 14.36 -2.50
N VAL A 192 -8.29 14.36 -3.42
CA VAL A 192 -6.99 15.00 -3.20
C VAL A 192 -7.18 16.46 -2.78
N ASN A 193 -6.50 16.85 -1.72
CA ASN A 193 -6.52 18.18 -1.15
C ASN A 193 -5.09 18.67 -0.87
N LYS A 194 -4.94 19.91 -0.44
CA LYS A 194 -3.61 20.49 -0.15
C LYS A 194 -2.81 19.69 0.87
N ARG A 195 -3.47 19.05 1.85
CA ARG A 195 -2.80 18.20 2.83
C ARG A 195 -2.17 16.97 2.17
N ALA A 196 -2.92 16.28 1.31
CA ALA A 196 -2.42 15.11 0.58
C ALA A 196 -1.23 15.48 -0.32
N VAL A 197 -1.29 16.64 -0.97
CA VAL A 197 -0.19 17.12 -1.82
C VAL A 197 1.04 17.46 -0.99
N ASN A 198 0.89 18.16 0.14
CA ASN A 198 1.99 18.47 1.05
C ASN A 198 2.63 17.20 1.62
N ASP A 199 1.83 16.23 2.02
CA ASP A 199 2.33 14.94 2.51
C ASP A 199 3.15 14.19 1.45
N LEU A 200 2.66 14.15 0.21
CA LEU A 200 3.41 13.49 -0.87
C LEU A 200 4.69 14.28 -1.24
N LEU A 201 4.65 15.61 -1.28
CA LEU A 201 5.85 16.44 -1.46
C LEU A 201 6.89 16.19 -0.37
N ALA A 202 6.45 16.07 0.89
CA ALA A 202 7.35 15.74 2.01
C ALA A 202 8.07 14.41 1.76
N LYS A 203 7.35 13.37 1.34
CA LYS A 203 7.90 12.05 1.03
C LYS A 203 8.84 12.08 -0.18
N VAL A 204 8.48 12.82 -1.22
CA VAL A 204 9.29 12.98 -2.45
C VAL A 204 10.61 13.67 -2.12
N TYR A 205 10.58 14.80 -1.42
CA TYR A 205 11.80 15.52 -1.04
C TYR A 205 12.65 14.72 -0.04
N LEU A 206 12.03 14.05 0.94
CA LEU A 206 12.74 13.17 1.86
C LEU A 206 13.48 12.07 1.10
N THR A 207 12.82 11.42 0.13
CA THR A 207 13.43 10.33 -0.64
C THR A 207 14.52 10.83 -1.57
N ARG A 208 14.29 11.96 -2.27
CA ARG A 208 15.29 12.57 -3.14
C ARG A 208 16.54 13.00 -2.36
N GLY A 209 16.38 13.44 -1.13
CA GLY A 209 17.49 13.83 -0.25
C GLY A 209 18.50 12.70 0.04
N TYR A 210 18.16 11.45 -0.22
CA TYR A 210 19.07 10.30 -0.13
C TYR A 210 19.69 9.90 -1.46
N GLU A 211 19.25 10.46 -2.59
CA GLU A 211 19.78 10.15 -3.91
C GLU A 211 21.12 10.88 -4.17
N THR A 212 21.90 10.38 -5.10
CA THR A 212 23.22 10.98 -5.45
C THR A 212 23.13 12.38 -6.06
N PHE A 213 21.96 12.73 -6.59
CA PHE A 213 21.61 14.05 -7.17
C PHE A 213 20.79 14.92 -6.22
N ALA A 214 20.80 14.60 -4.92
CA ALA A 214 20.08 15.35 -3.90
C ALA A 214 20.44 16.84 -3.90
N SER A 215 19.44 17.70 -3.71
CA SER A 215 19.67 19.11 -3.45
C SER A 215 19.94 19.36 -1.97
N PRO A 216 20.82 20.30 -1.60
CA PRO A 216 21.15 20.60 -0.20
C PRO A 216 19.94 20.95 0.68
N ASP A 217 18.85 21.43 0.09
CA ASP A 217 17.64 21.85 0.78
C ASP A 217 16.52 20.78 0.80
N ASP A 218 16.76 19.59 0.26
CA ASP A 218 15.74 18.54 0.16
C ASP A 218 15.14 18.14 1.50
N PHE A 219 15.98 17.90 2.51
CA PHE A 219 15.50 17.54 3.83
C PHE A 219 14.78 18.70 4.53
N THR A 220 15.20 19.93 4.33
CA THR A 220 14.53 21.12 4.85
C THR A 220 13.15 21.30 4.19
N LYS A 221 13.05 21.10 2.89
CA LYS A 221 11.77 21.12 2.16
C LYS A 221 10.86 19.99 2.61
N ALA A 222 11.41 18.78 2.78
CA ALA A 222 10.64 17.64 3.28
C ALA A 222 10.03 17.94 4.66
N ALA A 223 10.81 18.53 5.57
CA ALA A 223 10.33 18.94 6.90
C ALA A 223 9.22 20.00 6.81
N ALA A 224 9.41 21.02 5.97
CA ALA A 224 8.44 22.10 5.81
C ALA A 224 7.12 21.61 5.21
N TYR A 225 7.15 20.74 4.20
CA TYR A 225 5.95 20.15 3.62
C TYR A 225 5.25 19.17 4.58
N ALA A 226 6.02 18.40 5.36
CA ALA A 226 5.45 17.53 6.39
C ALA A 226 4.71 18.36 7.46
N ASP A 227 5.32 19.45 7.94
CA ASP A 227 4.68 20.36 8.90
C ASP A 227 3.43 21.04 8.31
N ALA A 228 3.44 21.39 7.03
CA ALA A 228 2.26 21.92 6.34
C ALA A 228 1.12 20.88 6.25
N ALA A 229 1.45 19.60 6.12
CA ALA A 229 0.47 18.52 6.14
C ALA A 229 -0.06 18.23 7.56
N ILE A 230 0.76 18.40 8.59
CA ILE A 230 0.41 18.24 10.01
C ILE A 230 -0.43 19.42 10.51
N ALA A 231 -0.24 20.61 9.98
CA ALA A 231 -0.81 21.85 10.49
C ALA A 231 -2.33 21.75 10.74
N GLY A 232 -2.76 22.14 11.96
CA GLY A 232 -4.17 22.08 12.36
C GLY A 232 -4.70 20.69 12.67
N GLN A 233 -3.83 19.68 12.78
CA GLN A 233 -4.19 18.30 13.11
C GLN A 233 -3.35 17.78 14.28
N ALA A 234 -3.91 16.80 14.99
CA ALA A 234 -3.22 16.11 16.06
C ALA A 234 -3.54 14.61 16.03
N LEU A 235 -2.64 13.79 16.57
CA LEU A 235 -2.82 12.34 16.72
C LEU A 235 -3.76 12.04 17.91
N ASN A 236 -5.04 12.36 17.76
CA ASN A 236 -6.04 12.26 18.82
C ASN A 236 -6.85 10.96 18.78
N ILE A 237 -6.82 10.24 17.67
CA ILE A 237 -7.54 8.98 17.53
C ILE A 237 -6.69 7.89 18.18
N PRO A 238 -7.19 7.13 19.18
CA PRO A 238 -6.50 5.96 19.70
C PRO A 238 -6.12 5.00 18.58
N PHE A 239 -4.93 4.41 18.65
CA PHE A 239 -4.41 3.61 17.53
C PHE A 239 -5.34 2.44 17.15
N ASP A 240 -5.92 1.78 18.15
CA ASP A 240 -6.87 0.68 17.97
C ASP A 240 -8.16 1.10 17.25
N GLN A 241 -8.52 2.39 17.33
CA GLN A 241 -9.70 2.93 16.66
C GLN A 241 -9.45 3.32 15.20
N LEU A 242 -8.20 3.56 14.81
CA LEU A 242 -7.86 3.89 13.41
C LEU A 242 -8.29 2.81 12.43
N PHE A 243 -8.17 1.55 12.84
CA PHE A 243 -8.44 0.38 12.01
C PHE A 243 -9.69 -0.38 12.43
N THR A 244 -10.54 0.23 13.26
CA THR A 244 -11.78 -0.41 13.71
C THR A 244 -12.72 -0.64 12.54
N ALA A 245 -13.16 -1.89 12.42
CA ALA A 245 -14.20 -2.28 11.51
C ALA A 245 -15.20 -3.20 12.22
N THR A 246 -16.45 -3.10 11.85
CA THR A 246 -17.57 -3.91 12.36
C THR A 246 -18.38 -4.42 11.19
N THR A 247 -19.36 -5.27 11.44
CA THR A 247 -20.30 -5.73 10.41
C THR A 247 -21.21 -4.62 9.87
N THR A 248 -21.19 -3.44 10.47
CA THR A 248 -22.07 -2.30 10.10
C THR A 248 -21.31 -1.07 9.64
N GLY A 249 -19.99 -1.06 9.69
CA GLY A 249 -19.18 0.08 9.25
C GLY A 249 -17.72 -0.02 9.69
N ASN A 250 -16.93 0.90 9.19
CA ASN A 250 -15.49 1.00 9.50
C ASN A 250 -15.09 2.47 9.74
N ASN A 251 -13.86 2.66 10.21
CA ASN A 251 -13.27 3.99 10.48
C ASN A 251 -12.18 4.36 9.46
N ASP A 252 -12.26 3.89 8.24
CA ASP A 252 -11.21 4.07 7.24
C ASP A 252 -11.07 5.54 6.79
N LEU A 253 -12.19 6.28 6.72
CA LEU A 253 -12.21 7.72 6.44
C LEU A 253 -12.33 8.53 7.73
N ASN A 254 -11.27 8.55 8.53
CA ASN A 254 -11.19 9.34 9.77
C ASN A 254 -10.35 10.62 9.59
N ALA A 255 -10.27 11.45 10.63
CA ALA A 255 -9.56 12.74 10.58
C ALA A 255 -8.04 12.61 10.35
N GLU A 256 -7.44 11.47 10.66
CA GLU A 256 -6.02 11.21 10.42
C GLU A 256 -5.74 10.65 9.02
N THR A 257 -6.75 10.20 8.28
CA THR A 257 -6.60 9.70 6.90
C THR A 257 -6.32 10.87 5.96
N ILE A 258 -5.19 10.80 5.27
CA ILE A 258 -4.74 11.83 4.32
C ILE A 258 -5.07 11.42 2.90
N PHE A 259 -4.87 10.13 2.57
CA PHE A 259 -5.20 9.59 1.25
C PHE A 259 -5.39 8.07 1.31
N SER A 260 -6.37 7.55 0.59
CA SER A 260 -6.70 6.11 0.51
C SER A 260 -7.13 5.69 -0.88
N VAL A 261 -7.05 4.39 -1.15
CA VAL A 261 -7.80 3.76 -2.25
C VAL A 261 -9.17 3.38 -1.70
N GLN A 262 -10.20 4.01 -2.22
CA GLN A 262 -11.55 3.85 -1.70
C GLN A 262 -12.28 2.67 -2.34
N TYR A 263 -12.98 1.93 -1.50
CA TYR A 263 -13.86 0.83 -1.89
C TYR A 263 -15.24 1.01 -1.26
N ASP A 264 -16.28 0.52 -1.93
CA ASP A 264 -17.65 0.58 -1.47
C ASP A 264 -18.40 -0.70 -1.83
N LYS A 265 -19.13 -1.27 -0.86
CA LYS A 265 -20.03 -2.41 -1.08
C LYS A 265 -21.15 -2.14 -2.09
N ALA A 266 -21.60 -0.88 -2.16
CA ALA A 266 -22.60 -0.46 -3.13
C ALA A 266 -22.05 -0.34 -4.56
N SER A 267 -20.74 -0.53 -4.74
CA SER A 267 -20.12 -0.54 -6.08
C SER A 267 -20.71 -1.67 -6.91
N THR A 268 -21.40 -1.31 -7.98
CA THR A 268 -22.11 -2.23 -8.88
C THR A 268 -21.22 -2.83 -9.96
N SER A 269 -19.92 -2.92 -9.74
CA SER A 269 -19.02 -3.56 -10.71
C SER A 269 -19.43 -5.01 -10.92
N THR A 270 -19.66 -5.41 -12.16
CA THR A 270 -19.85 -6.82 -12.54
C THR A 270 -18.53 -7.60 -12.56
N ASP A 271 -17.40 -6.90 -12.43
CA ASP A 271 -16.07 -7.50 -12.32
C ASP A 271 -15.72 -7.72 -10.84
N PRO A 272 -15.71 -8.96 -10.36
CA PRO A 272 -15.42 -9.28 -8.97
C PRO A 272 -14.06 -8.77 -8.48
N THR A 273 -13.08 -8.64 -9.39
CA THR A 273 -11.72 -8.17 -9.06
C THR A 273 -11.68 -6.69 -8.75
N LYS A 274 -12.73 -5.94 -9.10
CA LYS A 274 -12.87 -4.51 -8.85
C LYS A 274 -13.77 -4.18 -7.65
N LEU A 275 -14.43 -5.17 -7.07
CA LEU A 275 -15.36 -4.99 -5.95
C LEU A 275 -14.64 -4.75 -4.63
N GLY A 276 -13.42 -5.23 -4.46
CA GLY A 276 -12.69 -5.12 -3.21
C GLY A 276 -11.20 -5.37 -3.40
N ASN A 277 -10.50 -5.53 -2.27
CA ASN A 277 -9.07 -5.80 -2.23
C ASN A 277 -8.74 -7.01 -1.34
N ASN A 278 -7.49 -7.46 -1.43
CA ASN A 278 -6.99 -8.63 -0.72
C ASN A 278 -5.99 -8.28 0.40
N GLN A 279 -5.92 -7.02 0.86
CA GLN A 279 -4.94 -6.63 1.87
C GLN A 279 -5.03 -7.52 3.12
N PHE A 280 -6.23 -7.76 3.66
CA PHE A 280 -6.44 -8.60 4.83
C PHE A 280 -5.95 -10.04 4.65
N TYR A 281 -5.99 -10.56 3.42
CA TYR A 281 -5.65 -11.94 3.10
C TYR A 281 -4.16 -12.24 3.26
N TYR A 282 -3.29 -11.29 2.90
CA TYR A 282 -1.86 -11.53 2.79
C TYR A 282 -1.07 -11.36 4.09
N PHE A 283 -1.57 -10.57 5.05
CA PHE A 283 -0.89 -10.27 6.31
C PHE A 283 -1.37 -11.18 7.43
N SER A 284 -0.98 -12.45 7.43
CA SER A 284 -1.42 -13.35 8.47
C SER A 284 -0.73 -14.69 8.47
N SER A 285 -0.89 -15.44 9.56
CA SER A 285 -0.77 -16.88 9.51
C SER A 285 -2.12 -17.51 9.09
N TYR A 286 -2.06 -18.63 8.42
CA TYR A 286 -3.23 -19.42 8.07
C TYR A 286 -3.79 -20.13 9.31
N LEU A 287 -5.04 -19.87 9.62
CA LEU A 287 -5.75 -20.45 10.76
C LEU A 287 -6.87 -21.40 10.34
N GLY A 288 -6.78 -21.94 9.18
CA GLY A 288 -7.87 -22.61 8.51
C GLY A 288 -8.55 -21.65 7.53
N GLY A 289 -9.31 -22.20 6.61
CA GLY A 289 -10.02 -21.44 5.58
C GLY A 289 -11.49 -21.25 5.93
N ALA A 290 -12.31 -21.11 4.90
CA ALA A 290 -13.76 -20.98 5.05
C ALA A 290 -14.40 -22.16 5.79
N GLU A 291 -13.78 -23.32 5.77
CA GLU A 291 -14.19 -24.53 6.49
C GLU A 291 -14.17 -24.37 8.02
N THR A 292 -13.35 -23.47 8.55
CA THR A 292 -13.28 -23.18 9.99
C THR A 292 -14.12 -21.97 10.40
N GLY A 293 -14.78 -21.31 9.43
CA GLY A 293 -15.54 -20.09 9.68
C GLY A 293 -14.69 -18.83 9.89
N ALA A 294 -13.38 -18.96 9.85
CA ALA A 294 -12.46 -17.82 9.83
C ALA A 294 -12.39 -17.23 8.41
N PRO A 295 -12.07 -15.93 8.26
CA PRO A 295 -11.72 -15.41 6.94
C PRO A 295 -10.53 -16.17 6.38
N LEU A 296 -10.57 -16.42 5.09
CA LEU A 296 -9.45 -17.02 4.39
C LEU A 296 -8.22 -16.12 4.55
N ARG A 297 -7.11 -16.70 5.02
CA ARG A 297 -5.84 -16.01 5.23
C ARG A 297 -4.71 -16.81 4.62
N SER A 298 -3.73 -16.11 4.07
CA SER A 298 -2.51 -16.74 3.58
C SER A 298 -1.42 -16.74 4.66
N TYR A 299 -0.37 -17.47 4.40
CA TYR A 299 0.86 -17.49 5.19
C TYR A 299 2.03 -16.84 4.42
N ASN A 300 1.72 -15.95 3.47
CA ASN A 300 2.74 -15.36 2.60
C ASN A 300 3.54 -14.26 3.28
N LEU A 301 2.90 -13.45 4.13
CA LEU A 301 3.55 -12.38 4.88
C LEU A 301 3.37 -12.62 6.39
N CYS A 302 4.20 -13.50 6.91
CA CYS A 302 4.24 -13.80 8.35
C CYS A 302 5.20 -12.82 9.04
N PRO A 303 4.78 -12.17 10.14
CA PRO A 303 5.67 -11.29 10.89
C PRO A 303 6.93 -12.01 11.35
N THR A 304 8.09 -11.40 11.16
CA THR A 304 9.37 -11.93 11.69
C THR A 304 9.44 -11.80 13.21
N GLY A 305 10.29 -12.59 13.85
CA GLY A 305 10.57 -12.44 15.28
C GLY A 305 11.08 -11.04 15.63
N PHE A 306 11.81 -10.39 14.71
CA PHE A 306 12.22 -9.00 14.83
C PHE A 306 11.00 -8.07 14.89
N ALA A 307 10.08 -8.15 13.92
CA ALA A 307 8.87 -7.32 13.88
C ALA A 307 8.05 -7.45 15.16
N LEU A 308 7.84 -8.66 15.63
CA LEU A 308 7.14 -8.95 16.89
C LEU A 308 7.90 -8.38 18.10
N GLY A 309 9.22 -8.52 18.10
CA GLY A 309 10.09 -8.10 19.19
C GLY A 309 10.24 -6.59 19.37
N LEU A 310 9.78 -5.78 18.41
CA LEU A 310 9.84 -4.32 18.48
C LEU A 310 8.90 -3.71 19.53
N TYR A 311 7.80 -4.37 19.85
CA TYR A 311 6.78 -3.87 20.77
C TYR A 311 7.17 -4.08 22.24
N GLU A 312 6.66 -3.23 23.12
CA GLU A 312 6.91 -3.23 24.56
C GLU A 312 5.61 -3.24 25.37
N LYS A 313 5.71 -3.54 26.66
CA LYS A 313 4.55 -3.56 27.56
C LYS A 313 3.84 -2.21 27.57
N GLY A 314 2.54 -2.21 27.27
CA GLY A 314 1.71 -0.99 27.23
C GLY A 314 1.62 -0.34 25.86
N ASP A 315 2.35 -0.83 24.85
CA ASP A 315 2.20 -0.34 23.48
C ASP A 315 0.84 -0.76 22.92
N LYS A 316 -0.06 0.19 22.79
CA LYS A 316 -1.44 -0.02 22.31
C LYS A 316 -1.50 -0.55 20.88
N ARG A 317 -0.43 -0.43 20.12
CA ARG A 317 -0.36 -0.94 18.75
C ARG A 317 -0.25 -2.45 18.67
N TRP A 318 0.27 -3.11 19.73
CA TRP A 318 0.34 -4.56 19.81
C TRP A 318 -1.05 -5.18 19.69
N ASP A 319 -1.95 -4.82 20.59
CA ASP A 319 -3.30 -5.37 20.61
C ASP A 319 -4.17 -4.91 19.42
N ALA A 320 -3.86 -3.78 18.82
CA ALA A 320 -4.53 -3.30 17.61
C ALA A 320 -4.07 -4.04 16.34
N THR A 321 -2.82 -4.52 16.33
CA THR A 321 -2.20 -5.13 15.15
C THR A 321 -2.34 -6.64 15.15
N PHE A 322 -2.18 -7.31 16.30
CA PHE A 322 -2.10 -8.76 16.39
C PHE A 322 -3.30 -9.40 17.11
N MET A 323 -3.65 -10.62 16.72
CA MET A 323 -4.64 -11.45 17.42
C MET A 323 -3.96 -12.21 18.55
N THR A 324 -3.92 -11.63 19.74
CA THR A 324 -3.38 -12.31 20.93
C THR A 324 -4.28 -13.43 21.42
N GLU A 325 -5.59 -13.32 21.22
CA GLU A 325 -6.57 -14.37 21.50
C GLU A 325 -7.34 -14.74 20.23
N ILE A 326 -7.43 -16.03 19.95
CA ILE A 326 -8.33 -16.59 18.94
C ILE A 326 -9.37 -17.41 19.67
N LEU A 327 -10.63 -17.14 19.35
CA LEU A 327 -11.77 -17.76 20.02
C LEU A 327 -12.35 -18.89 19.16
N GLU A 328 -13.02 -19.84 19.81
CA GLU A 328 -13.87 -20.83 19.15
C GLU A 328 -15.26 -20.85 19.78
N GLY A 329 -16.23 -21.26 19.00
CA GLY A 329 -17.60 -21.41 19.47
C GLY A 329 -18.47 -22.20 18.50
N PRO A 330 -19.69 -22.57 18.94
CA PRO A 330 -20.62 -23.30 18.10
C PRO A 330 -21.19 -22.40 16.99
N GLU A 331 -21.26 -22.92 15.79
CA GLU A 331 -22.00 -22.34 14.68
C GLU A 331 -23.00 -23.36 14.13
N THR A 332 -24.27 -22.95 14.00
CA THR A 332 -25.31 -23.77 13.42
C THR A 332 -25.67 -23.25 12.03
N THR A 333 -25.45 -24.07 11.02
CA THR A 333 -25.82 -23.76 9.65
C THR A 333 -26.66 -24.92 9.10
N ASN A 334 -27.86 -24.63 8.60
CA ASN A 334 -28.80 -25.62 8.07
C ASN A 334 -29.06 -26.77 9.07
N GLY A 335 -29.21 -26.46 10.36
CA GLY A 335 -29.47 -27.44 11.42
C GLY A 335 -28.25 -28.23 11.88
N ASN A 336 -27.09 -28.06 11.27
CA ASN A 336 -25.84 -28.71 11.70
C ASN A 336 -25.01 -27.74 12.52
N THR A 337 -24.65 -28.15 13.74
CA THR A 337 -23.77 -27.37 14.62
C THR A 337 -22.35 -27.89 14.55
N LYS A 338 -21.40 -27.02 14.27
CA LYS A 338 -19.96 -27.32 14.33
C LYS A 338 -19.23 -26.27 15.15
N THR A 339 -18.08 -26.62 15.72
CA THR A 339 -17.18 -25.68 16.36
C THR A 339 -16.36 -24.99 15.29
N VAL A 340 -16.36 -23.66 15.30
CA VAL A 340 -15.60 -22.83 14.37
C VAL A 340 -14.74 -21.85 15.13
N LEU A 341 -13.66 -21.38 14.51
CA LEU A 341 -12.84 -20.31 15.04
C LEU A 341 -13.55 -18.98 14.86
N TYR A 342 -13.54 -18.18 15.90
CA TYR A 342 -14.13 -16.86 15.91
C TYR A 342 -13.08 -15.78 16.19
N TYR A 343 -13.16 -14.74 15.41
CA TYR A 343 -12.58 -13.46 15.77
C TYR A 343 -13.67 -12.65 16.48
N PRO A 344 -13.41 -12.03 17.64
CA PRO A 344 -14.45 -11.40 18.47
C PRO A 344 -15.28 -10.32 17.77
N TYR A 345 -14.80 -9.80 16.65
CA TYR A 345 -15.42 -8.74 15.88
C TYR A 345 -16.05 -9.21 14.56
N TYR A 346 -15.85 -10.48 14.17
CA TYR A 346 -16.27 -10.98 12.87
C TYR A 346 -17.72 -11.40 12.78
N ARG A 347 -18.35 -11.75 13.89
CA ARG A 347 -19.72 -12.28 13.86
C ARG A 347 -20.54 -11.76 15.03
N SER A 348 -21.83 -11.54 14.77
CA SER A 348 -22.81 -11.24 15.79
C SER A 348 -23.18 -12.55 16.52
N VAL A 349 -22.31 -13.00 17.44
CA VAL A 349 -22.54 -14.18 18.28
C VAL A 349 -22.56 -13.77 19.75
N ASN A 350 -23.16 -14.60 20.58
CA ASN A 350 -23.07 -14.43 22.02
C ASN A 350 -21.61 -14.62 22.47
N LYS A 351 -20.90 -13.52 22.63
CA LYS A 351 -19.48 -13.51 23.01
C LYS A 351 -19.20 -14.24 24.31
N ALA A 352 -20.18 -14.31 25.24
CA ALA A 352 -20.04 -15.03 26.49
C ALA A 352 -19.96 -16.56 26.30
N ALA A 353 -20.45 -17.10 25.20
CA ALA A 353 -20.36 -18.50 24.85
C ALA A 353 -19.03 -18.90 24.17
N LEU A 354 -18.22 -17.93 23.77
CA LEU A 354 -16.96 -18.19 23.10
C LEU A 354 -15.88 -18.60 24.08
N LYS A 355 -15.07 -19.56 23.67
CA LYS A 355 -13.91 -20.07 24.41
C LYS A 355 -12.62 -19.68 23.74
N VAL A 356 -11.56 -19.45 24.53
CA VAL A 356 -10.23 -19.17 23.99
C VAL A 356 -9.64 -20.46 23.42
N ARG A 357 -9.40 -20.48 22.12
CA ARG A 357 -8.78 -21.59 21.39
C ARG A 357 -7.26 -21.47 21.34
N HIS A 358 -6.75 -20.28 21.06
CA HIS A 358 -5.32 -19.97 21.03
C HIS A 358 -5.06 -18.70 21.82
N PHE A 359 -3.96 -18.68 22.56
CA PHE A 359 -3.42 -17.49 23.19
C PHE A 359 -1.93 -17.37 22.86
N TYR A 360 -1.52 -16.22 22.36
CA TYR A 360 -0.15 -15.90 22.03
C TYR A 360 0.44 -15.01 23.13
N GLU A 361 1.43 -15.55 23.87
CA GLU A 361 2.09 -14.87 24.98
C GLU A 361 2.86 -13.65 24.49
N PRO A 362 2.57 -12.43 24.97
CA PRO A 362 3.39 -11.26 24.62
C PRO A 362 4.82 -11.37 25.17
N LYS A 363 5.78 -10.75 24.47
CA LYS A 363 7.21 -10.75 24.84
C LYS A 363 7.50 -10.38 26.30
N TRP A 364 6.69 -9.52 26.87
CA TRP A 364 6.88 -8.97 28.23
C TRP A 364 6.20 -9.80 29.33
N PHE A 365 5.55 -10.91 29.00
CA PHE A 365 4.97 -11.78 30.02
C PHE A 365 6.07 -12.42 30.86
N THR A 366 5.91 -12.31 32.17
CA THR A 366 6.67 -13.07 33.15
C THR A 366 5.95 -14.37 33.48
N PRO A 367 6.60 -15.37 34.12
CA PRO A 367 5.92 -16.57 34.64
C PRO A 367 4.72 -16.25 35.54
N ALA A 368 4.79 -15.14 36.30
CA ALA A 368 3.68 -14.68 37.14
C ALA A 368 2.51 -14.15 36.29
N ASP A 369 2.80 -13.37 35.22
CA ASP A 369 1.76 -12.88 34.29
C ASP A 369 1.06 -14.08 33.61
N LYS A 370 1.81 -15.09 33.17
CA LYS A 370 1.24 -16.32 32.60
C LYS A 370 0.30 -17.01 33.58
N THR A 371 0.74 -17.22 34.84
CA THR A 371 -0.08 -17.85 35.87
C THR A 371 -1.35 -17.04 36.16
N ALA A 372 -1.23 -15.73 36.28
CA ALA A 372 -2.36 -14.83 36.48
C ALA A 372 -3.36 -14.89 35.32
N TRP A 373 -2.87 -14.85 34.07
CA TRP A 373 -3.71 -14.93 32.88
C TRP A 373 -4.45 -16.29 32.82
N MET A 374 -3.74 -17.41 33.02
CA MET A 374 -4.32 -18.75 33.00
C MET A 374 -5.41 -18.91 34.08
N THR A 375 -5.17 -18.41 35.28
CA THR A 375 -6.14 -18.43 36.39
C THR A 375 -7.38 -17.61 36.08
N ALA A 376 -7.19 -16.39 35.61
CA ALA A 376 -8.29 -15.48 35.26
C ALA A 376 -9.17 -16.00 34.10
N ASN A 377 -8.60 -16.79 33.21
CA ASN A 377 -9.28 -17.27 32.01
C ASN A 377 -9.68 -18.76 32.08
N ALA A 378 -9.46 -19.47 33.21
CA ALA A 378 -9.66 -20.90 33.30
C ALA A 378 -11.06 -21.35 32.82
N SER A 379 -12.11 -20.60 33.13
CA SER A 379 -13.49 -20.91 32.70
C SER A 379 -13.76 -20.58 31.21
N ARG A 380 -12.88 -19.77 30.58
CA ARG A 380 -12.99 -19.37 29.16
C ARG A 380 -12.18 -20.28 28.24
N LEU A 381 -11.34 -21.16 28.74
CA LEU A 381 -10.50 -22.01 27.89
C LEU A 381 -11.35 -23.06 27.17
N ALA A 382 -11.06 -23.24 25.86
CA ALA A 382 -11.60 -24.33 25.07
C ALA A 382 -11.00 -25.68 25.51
N ALA A 383 -11.71 -26.79 25.29
CA ALA A 383 -11.15 -28.14 25.55
C ALA A 383 -9.90 -28.41 24.70
N THR A 384 -9.79 -27.73 23.57
CA THR A 384 -8.71 -27.81 22.57
C THR A 384 -7.75 -26.62 22.68
N PHE A 385 -7.73 -25.92 23.81
CA PHE A 385 -6.90 -24.73 24.04
C PHE A 385 -5.41 -24.99 23.82
N VAL A 386 -4.77 -24.07 23.12
CA VAL A 386 -3.32 -24.06 22.89
C VAL A 386 -2.73 -22.76 23.38
N TYR A 387 -1.75 -22.86 24.27
CA TYR A 387 -0.92 -21.74 24.69
C TYR A 387 0.33 -21.67 23.80
N HIS A 388 0.60 -20.53 23.19
CA HIS A 388 1.78 -20.29 22.38
C HIS A 388 2.77 -19.42 23.17
N PRO A 389 3.83 -19.99 23.75
CA PRO A 389 4.85 -19.20 24.45
C PRO A 389 5.60 -18.29 23.49
N TRP A 390 5.98 -17.11 23.95
CA TRP A 390 6.78 -16.17 23.16
C TRP A 390 7.97 -16.81 22.48
N GLY A 391 8.78 -17.57 23.22
CA GLY A 391 9.99 -18.21 22.69
C GLY A 391 9.76 -19.25 21.59
N GLU A 392 8.53 -19.73 21.42
CA GLU A 392 8.19 -20.67 20.35
C GLU A 392 7.72 -19.93 19.09
N TYR A 393 6.68 -19.13 19.19
CA TYR A 393 6.05 -18.54 18.00
C TYR A 393 6.82 -17.36 17.41
N SER A 394 7.69 -16.71 18.18
CA SER A 394 8.59 -15.64 17.71
C SER A 394 9.92 -16.16 17.19
N ALA A 395 10.22 -17.44 17.39
CA ALA A 395 11.46 -18.04 16.92
C ALA A 395 11.41 -18.25 15.40
N GLU A 396 12.42 -17.76 14.69
CA GLU A 396 12.48 -17.75 13.23
C GLU A 396 12.25 -19.12 12.59
N HIS A 397 12.82 -20.18 13.20
CA HIS A 397 12.70 -21.54 12.69
C HIS A 397 11.33 -22.19 12.93
N THR A 398 10.50 -21.63 13.79
CA THR A 398 9.16 -22.16 14.08
C THR A 398 8.21 -21.90 12.92
N LEU A 399 8.39 -20.79 12.21
CA LEU A 399 7.67 -20.47 10.98
C LEU A 399 7.90 -21.53 9.88
N ILE A 400 9.05 -22.22 9.90
CA ILE A 400 9.41 -23.26 8.93
C ILE A 400 8.78 -24.62 9.26
N LYS A 401 8.60 -24.91 10.54
CA LYS A 401 8.32 -26.29 10.98
C LYS A 401 6.85 -26.64 11.07
N ASN A 402 6.00 -25.71 11.47
CA ASN A 402 4.59 -25.98 11.79
C ASN A 402 3.66 -24.79 11.60
N LEU A 403 3.83 -24.06 10.74
CA LEU A 403 3.14 -23.59 9.62
C LEU A 403 1.96 -22.67 9.88
N ASP A 404 0.85 -23.11 10.34
CA ASP A 404 -0.38 -22.39 10.09
C ASP A 404 -0.95 -21.72 11.34
N ALA A 405 -0.82 -22.35 12.49
CA ALA A 405 -1.36 -21.84 13.75
C ALA A 405 -0.29 -21.29 14.72
N TYR A 406 0.98 -21.36 14.36
CA TYR A 406 2.07 -21.01 15.27
C TYR A 406 2.54 -19.57 15.13
N THR A 407 2.24 -18.90 14.01
CA THR A 407 2.52 -17.48 13.84
C THR A 407 1.32 -16.65 14.25
N ILE A 408 1.54 -15.61 15.05
CA ILE A 408 0.45 -14.74 15.49
C ILE A 408 -0.18 -14.02 14.28
N PRO A 409 -1.51 -14.08 14.10
CA PRO A 409 -2.17 -13.41 12.97
C PRO A 409 -2.18 -11.88 13.13
N VAL A 410 -2.05 -11.20 11.99
CA VAL A 410 -2.25 -9.76 11.88
C VAL A 410 -3.73 -9.47 11.64
N LYS A 411 -4.36 -8.68 12.53
CA LYS A 411 -5.77 -8.29 12.42
C LYS A 411 -6.00 -6.84 11.95
N LYS A 412 -4.94 -6.07 11.83
CA LYS A 412 -4.99 -4.64 11.53
C LYS A 412 -5.85 -4.27 10.31
N PHE A 413 -5.84 -5.15 9.31
CA PHE A 413 -6.57 -4.95 8.05
C PHE A 413 -7.81 -5.81 7.91
N ASP A 414 -8.23 -6.49 8.98
CA ASP A 414 -9.37 -7.38 8.93
C ASP A 414 -10.65 -6.67 8.53
N ASP A 415 -11.44 -7.35 7.72
CA ASP A 415 -12.79 -6.95 7.35
C ASP A 415 -13.78 -7.94 7.95
N PRO A 416 -14.57 -7.55 8.97
CA PRO A 416 -15.55 -8.43 9.58
C PRO A 416 -16.79 -8.68 8.71
N ASP A 417 -16.91 -7.96 7.60
CA ASP A 417 -18.03 -8.09 6.66
C ASP A 417 -17.55 -8.07 5.19
N PRO A 418 -16.66 -9.02 4.81
CA PRO A 418 -16.12 -9.07 3.46
C PRO A 418 -17.22 -9.45 2.45
N THR A 419 -17.10 -8.92 1.25
CA THR A 419 -17.94 -9.33 0.13
C THR A 419 -17.38 -10.62 -0.46
N THR A 420 -18.25 -11.59 -0.79
CA THR A 420 -17.84 -12.83 -1.44
C THR A 420 -18.36 -12.84 -2.88
N PRO A 421 -17.56 -12.43 -3.85
CA PRO A 421 -17.87 -12.64 -5.25
C PRO A 421 -17.94 -14.14 -5.56
N SER A 422 -18.81 -14.53 -6.45
CA SER A 422 -19.08 -15.95 -6.77
C SER A 422 -17.87 -16.72 -7.32
N SER A 423 -16.79 -16.04 -7.70
CA SER A 423 -15.65 -16.64 -8.42
C SER A 423 -14.28 -16.53 -7.75
N THR A 424 -14.09 -15.65 -6.74
CA THR A 424 -12.73 -15.32 -6.25
C THR A 424 -12.53 -15.44 -4.74
N GLY A 425 -13.53 -15.90 -4.01
CA GLY A 425 -13.48 -15.90 -2.54
C GLY A 425 -13.75 -14.51 -1.92
N PRO A 426 -13.65 -14.36 -0.61
CA PRO A 426 -13.94 -13.11 0.07
C PRO A 426 -12.91 -12.04 -0.25
N VAL A 427 -13.38 -10.82 -0.52
CA VAL A 427 -12.59 -9.61 -0.72
C VAL A 427 -13.04 -8.54 0.27
N SER A 428 -12.12 -7.72 0.74
CA SER A 428 -12.42 -6.59 1.63
C SER A 428 -12.91 -5.40 0.83
N THR A 429 -13.93 -4.74 1.36
CA THR A 429 -14.39 -3.44 0.88
C THR A 429 -13.92 -2.28 1.78
N ARG A 430 -13.00 -2.55 2.67
CA ARG A 430 -12.28 -1.51 3.43
C ARG A 430 -11.32 -0.77 2.52
N ASP A 431 -11.09 0.50 2.83
CA ASP A 431 -10.10 1.31 2.12
C ASP A 431 -8.68 0.82 2.39
N ILE A 432 -7.81 0.91 1.38
CA ILE A 432 -6.37 0.79 1.59
C ILE A 432 -5.83 2.18 1.91
N ILE A 433 -5.44 2.41 3.16
CA ILE A 433 -4.91 3.70 3.60
C ILE A 433 -3.48 3.87 3.07
N LEU A 434 -3.29 4.81 2.14
CA LEU A 434 -2.00 5.09 1.52
C LEU A 434 -1.20 6.15 2.27
N SER A 435 -1.86 7.01 3.01
CA SER A 435 -1.23 8.05 3.80
C SER A 435 -2.10 8.45 4.97
N ARG A 436 -1.49 8.58 6.14
CA ARG A 436 -2.13 9.02 7.37
C ARG A 436 -1.18 9.83 8.24
N LEU A 437 -1.75 10.60 9.15
CA LEU A 437 -1.05 11.59 9.95
C LEU A 437 0.14 11.00 10.75
N GLY A 438 0.01 9.78 11.28
CA GLY A 438 1.11 9.11 11.99
C GLY A 438 2.36 8.89 11.13
N GLU A 439 2.18 8.56 9.84
CA GLU A 439 3.29 8.48 8.88
C GLU A 439 3.93 9.85 8.66
N THR A 440 3.12 10.90 8.49
CA THR A 440 3.62 12.26 8.23
C THR A 440 4.48 12.77 9.38
N TYR A 441 4.10 12.47 10.64
CA TYR A 441 4.94 12.78 11.80
C TYR A 441 6.30 12.09 11.76
N LEU A 442 6.36 10.83 11.31
CA LEU A 442 7.63 10.09 11.18
C LEU A 442 8.45 10.55 9.98
N VAL A 443 7.81 11.00 8.89
CA VAL A 443 8.48 11.69 7.77
C VAL A 443 9.11 12.99 8.27
N ALA A 444 8.38 13.80 9.05
CA ALA A 444 8.90 15.03 9.64
C ALA A 444 10.08 14.74 10.58
N ALA A 445 9.95 13.72 11.45
CA ALA A 445 11.01 13.32 12.38
C ALA A 445 12.33 13.02 11.65
N GLU A 446 12.27 12.25 10.58
CA GLU A 446 13.44 11.90 9.78
C GLU A 446 13.98 13.08 9.00
N ALA A 447 13.11 13.88 8.38
CA ALA A 447 13.50 15.07 7.62
C ALA A 447 14.23 16.08 8.50
N TYR A 448 13.71 16.37 9.70
CA TYR A 448 14.38 17.27 10.67
C TYR A 448 15.71 16.71 11.18
N LEU A 449 15.80 15.40 11.45
CA LEU A 449 17.06 14.78 11.82
C LEU A 449 18.12 15.00 10.73
N LYS A 450 17.76 14.75 9.48
CA LYS A 450 18.66 14.89 8.32
C LYS A 450 18.96 16.34 7.96
N ALA A 451 18.04 17.27 8.27
CA ALA A 451 18.25 18.71 8.11
C ALA A 451 19.10 19.35 9.25
N GLY A 452 19.62 18.55 10.19
CA GLY A 452 20.42 19.06 11.30
C GLY A 452 19.63 19.72 12.42
N GLN A 453 18.32 19.43 12.51
CA GLN A 453 17.41 19.96 13.54
C GLN A 453 16.81 18.80 14.40
N PRO A 454 17.67 17.98 15.06
CA PRO A 454 17.24 16.75 15.71
C PRO A 454 16.23 16.96 16.86
N SER A 455 16.27 18.10 17.55
CA SER A 455 15.31 18.38 18.63
C SER A 455 13.87 18.44 18.12
N ILE A 456 13.63 19.10 16.98
CA ILE A 456 12.29 19.17 16.37
C ILE A 456 11.87 17.79 15.88
N GLY A 457 12.79 17.06 15.23
CA GLY A 457 12.53 15.70 14.75
C GLY A 457 12.15 14.75 15.89
N LEU A 458 12.84 14.85 17.03
CA LEU A 458 12.55 14.07 18.24
C LEU A 458 11.14 14.36 18.78
N ASP A 459 10.73 15.63 18.81
CA ASP A 459 9.36 15.98 19.22
C ASP A 459 8.32 15.37 18.30
N ARG A 460 8.54 15.37 16.97
CA ARG A 460 7.65 14.74 16.00
C ARG A 460 7.53 13.23 16.23
N LEU A 461 8.63 12.53 16.47
CA LEU A 461 8.62 11.10 16.78
C LEU A 461 7.90 10.82 18.11
N ASN A 462 8.13 11.63 19.13
CA ASN A 462 7.53 11.46 20.45
C ASN A 462 6.02 11.70 20.46
N GLU A 463 5.45 12.46 19.50
CA GLU A 463 3.99 12.55 19.34
C GLU A 463 3.39 11.17 19.00
N VAL A 464 4.01 10.43 18.07
CA VAL A 464 3.57 9.08 17.71
C VAL A 464 3.65 8.14 18.92
N ARG A 465 4.75 8.22 19.68
CA ARG A 465 4.94 7.37 20.87
C ARG A 465 3.94 7.69 21.98
N ARG A 466 3.65 8.96 22.22
CA ARG A 466 2.61 9.37 23.20
C ARG A 466 1.24 8.79 22.85
N ARG A 467 0.84 8.85 21.57
CA ARG A 467 -0.40 8.23 21.11
C ARG A 467 -0.39 6.71 21.32
N ALA A 468 0.75 6.05 21.09
CA ALA A 468 0.92 4.63 21.32
C ALA A 468 0.92 4.23 22.81
N GLY A 469 1.04 5.18 23.73
CA GLY A 469 1.04 4.95 25.18
C GLY A 469 2.37 4.44 25.73
N VAL A 470 3.49 4.69 25.04
CA VAL A 470 4.84 4.27 25.42
C VAL A 470 5.73 5.45 25.74
N ALA A 471 6.84 5.19 26.44
CA ALA A 471 7.78 6.21 26.88
C ALA A 471 8.39 7.00 25.72
N ASN A 472 8.65 8.28 25.94
CA ASN A 472 9.34 9.13 24.97
C ASN A 472 10.79 8.65 24.76
N VAL A 473 11.27 8.82 23.54
CA VAL A 473 12.68 8.62 23.15
C VAL A 473 13.51 9.78 23.69
N THR A 474 14.72 9.50 24.10
CA THR A 474 15.71 10.50 24.50
C THR A 474 16.55 10.96 23.30
N VAL A 475 17.20 12.12 23.40
CA VAL A 475 18.10 12.62 22.35
C VAL A 475 19.19 11.61 21.99
N ALA A 476 19.72 10.88 22.97
CA ALA A 476 20.78 9.88 22.75
C ALA A 476 20.31 8.65 21.95
N GLN A 477 19.03 8.35 21.96
CA GLN A 477 18.43 7.24 21.23
C GLN A 477 17.94 7.65 19.84
N PHE A 478 17.76 8.95 19.58
CA PHE A 478 17.14 9.46 18.36
C PHE A 478 18.11 9.43 17.18
N ASN A 479 17.96 8.45 16.33
CA ASN A 479 18.76 8.25 15.11
C ASN A 479 17.90 7.56 14.03
N ILE A 480 18.46 7.33 12.85
CA ILE A 480 17.76 6.72 11.71
C ILE A 480 17.26 5.31 12.03
N ASP A 481 18.06 4.48 12.70
CA ASP A 481 17.65 3.12 13.06
C ASP A 481 16.43 3.13 13.99
N TYR A 482 16.43 4.02 14.98
CA TYR A 482 15.27 4.16 15.87
C TYR A 482 14.01 4.63 15.12
N ILE A 483 14.15 5.59 14.19
CA ILE A 483 13.05 6.06 13.34
C ILE A 483 12.51 4.90 12.49
N LEU A 484 13.39 4.10 11.89
CA LEU A 484 12.99 2.93 11.11
C LEU A 484 12.26 1.87 11.96
N ASP A 485 12.67 1.69 13.21
CA ASP A 485 11.99 0.80 14.15
C ASP A 485 10.63 1.36 14.58
N GLU A 486 10.52 2.68 14.79
CA GLU A 486 9.25 3.32 15.09
C GLU A 486 8.30 3.27 13.89
N ARG A 487 8.80 3.45 12.66
CA ARG A 487 8.03 3.24 11.43
C ARG A 487 7.56 1.79 11.29
N ALA A 488 8.38 0.82 11.68
CA ALA A 488 8.01 -0.58 11.69
C ALA A 488 6.85 -0.87 12.65
N ARG A 489 6.88 -0.32 13.89
CA ARG A 489 5.79 -0.45 14.87
C ARG A 489 4.50 0.22 14.40
N GLU A 490 4.63 1.42 13.87
CA GLU A 490 3.50 2.27 13.51
C GLU A 490 2.83 1.81 12.20
N LEU A 491 3.63 1.48 11.18
CA LEU A 491 3.19 1.31 9.80
C LEU A 491 3.26 -0.16 9.31
N LEU A 492 3.29 -1.14 10.21
CA LEU A 492 3.35 -2.56 9.84
C LEU A 492 2.27 -2.91 8.82
N GLY A 493 2.68 -3.37 7.63
CA GLY A 493 1.79 -3.79 6.54
C GLY A 493 1.11 -2.66 5.76
N GLU A 494 1.51 -1.40 5.94
CA GLU A 494 0.92 -0.26 5.23
C GLU A 494 1.66 0.11 3.93
N TYR A 495 2.33 -0.85 3.29
CA TYR A 495 2.99 -0.70 1.97
C TYR A 495 4.18 0.28 1.97
N LYS A 496 4.94 0.37 3.10
CA LYS A 496 6.03 1.35 3.24
C LYS A 496 7.42 0.71 3.35
N ARG A 497 7.50 -0.49 3.95
CA ARG A 497 8.77 -0.98 4.49
C ARG A 497 9.88 -1.12 3.49
N TRP A 498 9.62 -1.69 2.32
CA TRP A 498 10.65 -1.86 1.31
C TRP A 498 11.24 -0.52 0.86
N PHE A 499 10.39 0.50 0.66
CA PHE A 499 10.82 1.84 0.28
C PHE A 499 11.64 2.53 1.37
N ASP A 500 11.26 2.38 2.64
CA ASP A 500 12.00 2.94 3.78
C ASP A 500 13.41 2.38 3.85
N LEU A 501 13.57 1.06 3.73
CA LEU A 501 14.86 0.40 3.78
C LEU A 501 15.74 0.72 2.55
N LYS A 502 15.12 0.74 1.36
CA LYS A 502 15.82 1.09 0.11
C LYS A 502 16.32 2.54 0.18
N ARG A 503 15.46 3.47 0.54
CA ARG A 503 15.76 4.90 0.60
C ARG A 503 16.91 5.20 1.56
N THR A 504 16.89 4.61 2.75
CA THR A 504 17.93 4.83 3.78
C THR A 504 19.21 4.04 3.55
N GLY A 505 19.28 3.23 2.48
CA GLY A 505 20.43 2.37 2.19
C GLY A 505 20.60 1.19 3.16
N THR A 506 19.57 0.86 3.93
CA THR A 506 19.63 -0.18 4.98
C THR A 506 19.01 -1.51 4.56
N LEU A 507 18.48 -1.61 3.32
CA LEU A 507 17.73 -2.78 2.85
C LEU A 507 18.51 -4.08 3.02
N VAL A 508 19.74 -4.15 2.51
CA VAL A 508 20.55 -5.37 2.56
C VAL A 508 20.84 -5.75 4.02
N ALA A 509 21.36 -4.80 4.80
CA ALA A 509 21.80 -5.06 6.17
C ALA A 509 20.62 -5.47 7.08
N ARG A 510 19.49 -4.75 7.02
CA ARG A 510 18.35 -5.05 7.90
C ARG A 510 17.59 -6.31 7.47
N ALA A 511 17.38 -6.51 6.15
CA ALA A 511 16.71 -7.70 5.67
C ALA A 511 17.52 -8.96 5.99
N SER A 512 18.86 -8.96 5.78
CA SER A 512 19.69 -10.12 6.08
C SER A 512 19.89 -10.38 7.58
N ALA A 513 19.83 -9.33 8.42
CA ALA A 513 19.97 -9.47 9.87
C ALA A 513 18.67 -9.97 10.54
N HIS A 514 17.51 -9.64 9.99
CA HIS A 514 16.22 -9.80 10.69
C HIS A 514 15.23 -10.72 9.97
N ASN A 515 15.53 -11.14 8.74
CA ASN A 515 14.70 -12.11 8.01
C ASN A 515 15.53 -13.37 7.73
N TYR A 516 15.24 -14.45 8.44
CA TYR A 516 15.98 -15.71 8.40
C TYR A 516 16.05 -16.36 7.00
N LYS A 517 15.18 -15.95 6.07
CA LYS A 517 15.17 -16.43 4.67
C LYS A 517 16.14 -15.65 3.79
N ILE A 518 16.64 -14.51 4.24
CA ILE A 518 17.45 -13.59 3.43
C ILE A 518 18.90 -13.58 3.95
N LYS A 519 19.84 -13.72 3.03
CA LYS A 519 21.28 -13.53 3.29
C LYS A 519 21.79 -12.41 2.39
N GLU A 520 22.84 -11.72 2.79
CA GLU A 520 23.48 -10.68 1.96
C GLU A 520 23.81 -11.18 0.55
N ALA A 521 24.31 -12.42 0.45
CA ALA A 521 24.64 -13.04 -0.82
C ALA A 521 23.44 -13.16 -1.78
N ASN A 522 22.22 -13.18 -1.29
CA ASN A 522 21.02 -13.27 -2.12
C ASN A 522 20.80 -12.00 -2.97
N PHE A 523 21.34 -10.87 -2.49
CA PHE A 523 21.25 -9.60 -3.22
C PHE A 523 22.28 -9.49 -4.35
N VAL A 524 23.30 -10.33 -4.37
CA VAL A 524 24.32 -10.27 -5.42
C VAL A 524 23.76 -10.83 -6.72
N GLY A 525 23.75 -9.99 -7.74
CA GLY A 525 23.26 -10.34 -9.08
C GLY A 525 24.32 -10.96 -9.97
N VAL A 526 23.93 -11.25 -11.21
CA VAL A 526 24.79 -11.94 -12.22
C VAL A 526 26.00 -11.09 -12.64
N ASP A 527 25.91 -9.77 -12.51
CA ASP A 527 26.99 -8.82 -12.78
C ASP A 527 27.85 -8.50 -11.55
N GLY A 528 27.63 -9.19 -10.43
CA GLY A 528 28.31 -8.97 -9.16
C GLY A 528 27.83 -7.74 -8.39
N LYS A 529 26.83 -7.01 -8.90
CA LYS A 529 26.25 -5.85 -8.23
C LYS A 529 25.03 -6.24 -7.40
N LEU A 530 24.63 -5.36 -6.48
CA LEU A 530 23.50 -5.60 -5.59
C LEU A 530 22.15 -5.25 -6.27
N LYS A 531 21.17 -6.09 -6.08
CA LYS A 531 19.77 -5.94 -6.51
C LYS A 531 19.02 -4.95 -5.59
N ILE A 532 19.42 -3.68 -5.59
CA ILE A 532 18.81 -2.65 -4.73
C ILE A 532 17.50 -2.13 -5.34
N LEU A 533 17.44 -1.97 -6.65
CA LEU A 533 16.20 -1.70 -7.38
C LEU A 533 15.56 -3.02 -7.82
N ARG A 534 14.26 -3.01 -8.08
CA ARG A 534 13.62 -4.13 -8.78
C ARG A 534 14.01 -4.10 -10.27
N PRO A 535 14.02 -5.24 -10.95
CA PRO A 535 14.40 -5.25 -12.37
C PRO A 535 13.36 -4.53 -13.24
N ILE A 536 13.81 -3.92 -14.32
CA ILE A 536 12.89 -3.52 -15.39
C ILE A 536 12.22 -4.79 -15.95
N PRO A 537 10.90 -4.82 -16.10
CA PRO A 537 10.19 -6.02 -16.55
C PRO A 537 10.70 -6.50 -17.92
N GLN A 538 10.84 -7.81 -18.07
CA GLN A 538 11.33 -8.42 -19.32
C GLN A 538 10.47 -8.02 -20.52
N THR A 539 9.15 -7.95 -20.35
CA THR A 539 8.22 -7.55 -21.41
C THR A 539 8.47 -6.12 -21.90
N VAL A 540 8.92 -5.22 -21.02
CA VAL A 540 9.27 -3.83 -21.40
C VAL A 540 10.52 -3.82 -22.29
N LEU A 541 11.52 -4.61 -21.94
CA LEU A 541 12.75 -4.74 -22.73
C LEU A 541 12.50 -5.38 -24.10
N ASP A 542 11.67 -6.41 -24.12
CA ASP A 542 11.37 -7.17 -25.36
C ASP A 542 10.57 -6.33 -26.36
N LEU A 543 9.55 -5.62 -25.89
CA LEU A 543 8.64 -4.84 -26.73
C LEU A 543 9.22 -3.50 -27.17
N ASN A 544 10.16 -2.92 -26.41
CA ASN A 544 10.78 -1.65 -26.77
C ASN A 544 11.72 -1.82 -27.98
N GLN A 545 11.48 -1.07 -29.04
CA GLN A 545 12.34 -1.08 -30.22
C GLN A 545 13.69 -0.40 -29.96
N ASN A 546 13.77 0.51 -28.99
CA ASN A 546 15.04 1.05 -28.52
C ASN A 546 15.78 0.00 -27.70
N LYS A 547 16.81 -0.62 -28.29
CA LYS A 547 17.61 -1.66 -27.63
C LYS A 547 18.70 -1.10 -26.69
N ASP A 548 18.90 0.21 -26.69
CA ASP A 548 19.77 0.92 -25.74
C ASP A 548 19.05 1.21 -24.39
N PHE A 549 17.93 0.58 -24.14
CA PHE A 549 17.19 0.69 -22.90
C PHE A 549 17.80 -0.25 -21.83
N PRO A 550 18.59 0.28 -20.87
CA PRO A 550 19.38 -0.56 -19.97
C PRO A 550 18.53 -1.23 -18.88
N GLN A 551 18.94 -2.40 -18.46
CA GLN A 551 18.45 -3.05 -17.24
C GLN A 551 19.06 -2.44 -15.98
N ASN A 552 18.47 -2.63 -14.82
CA ASN A 552 19.03 -2.26 -13.53
C ASN A 552 20.22 -3.15 -13.15
N PRO A 553 21.19 -2.62 -12.37
CA PRO A 553 22.30 -3.42 -11.85
C PRO A 553 21.80 -4.64 -11.07
N GLY A 554 22.51 -5.75 -11.21
CA GLY A 554 22.19 -7.02 -10.56
C GLY A 554 21.35 -7.99 -11.41
N TYR A 555 20.91 -7.58 -12.61
CA TYR A 555 20.02 -8.40 -13.44
C TYR A 555 20.53 -8.63 -14.86
#